data_c8004df6367e20356ef21111206b4740
#
_entry.id   c8004df6367e20356ef21111206b4740
#
_cell.length_a   1.000
_cell.length_b   1.000
_cell.length_c   1.000
_cell.angle_alpha   90.00
_cell.angle_beta   90.00
_cell.angle_gamma   90.00
#
_symmetry.space_group_name_H-M   'P 1'
#
loop_
_entity.id
_entity.type
_entity.pdbx_description
1 polymer ?
#
loop_
_entity_poly.entity_id
_entity_poly.type
_entity_poly.pdbx_seq_one_letter_code
_entity_poly.pdbx_strand_id
1 'polypeptide(L)'
;MEKKKQDELMEEYKKHIEASVELAKELDFSILTIDTLGNVQSNRNEAKEAAGIIAIAMLASEGFTHAVSIALRVTFVSFWNYMGGKSILSEDLDKKIQKEENDEDKEK
;
A
#
# COMPACT_ATOMS: atom_id res chain seq x y z
N MET A 1 -19.93 -20.52 12.30
CA MET A 1 -20.78 -19.34 12.46
C MET A 1 -21.81 -19.34 11.34
N GLU A 2 -23.06 -19.09 11.68
CA GLU A 2 -24.12 -19.01 10.69
C GLU A 2 -23.89 -17.85 9.73
N LYS A 3 -24.24 -18.04 8.46
CA LYS A 3 -24.04 -17.04 7.41
C LYS A 3 -24.72 -15.70 7.74
N LYS A 4 -25.94 -15.74 8.27
CA LYS A 4 -26.69 -14.55 8.67
C LYS A 4 -25.93 -13.73 9.73
N LYS A 5 -25.36 -14.42 10.72
CA LYS A 5 -24.59 -13.78 11.77
C LYS A 5 -23.27 -13.19 11.25
N GLN A 6 -22.64 -13.88 10.30
CA GLN A 6 -21.45 -13.35 9.61
C GLN A 6 -21.76 -12.09 8.84
N ASP A 7 -22.89 -12.07 8.12
CA ASP A 7 -23.32 -10.90 7.34
C ASP A 7 -23.61 -9.71 8.25
N GLU A 8 -24.26 -9.94 9.39
CA GLU A 8 -24.53 -8.90 10.37
C GLU A 8 -23.24 -8.32 10.97
N LEU A 9 -22.30 -9.18 11.31
CA LEU A 9 -20.99 -8.75 11.84
C LEU A 9 -20.18 -7.99 10.79
N MET A 10 -20.27 -8.40 9.53
CA MET A 10 -19.58 -7.72 8.43
C MET A 10 -20.14 -6.30 8.23
N GLU A 11 -21.47 -6.15 8.31
CA GLU A 11 -22.10 -4.83 8.23
C GLU A 11 -21.68 -3.94 9.39
N GLU A 12 -21.62 -4.50 10.60
CA GLU A 12 -21.15 -3.79 11.77
C GLU A 12 -19.69 -3.36 11.62
N TYR A 13 -18.84 -4.24 11.13
CA TYR A 13 -17.42 -3.96 10.86
C TYR A 13 -17.26 -2.78 9.89
N LYS A 14 -18.00 -2.78 8.78
CA LYS A 14 -17.96 -1.70 7.80
C LYS A 14 -18.39 -0.37 8.41
N LYS A 15 -19.42 -0.37 9.24
CA LYS A 15 -19.90 0.84 9.92
C LYS A 15 -18.85 1.40 10.88
N HIS A 16 -18.12 0.54 11.59
CA HIS A 16 -17.03 0.97 12.48
C HIS A 16 -15.89 1.61 11.71
N ILE A 17 -15.53 1.07 10.55
CA ILE A 17 -14.48 1.65 9.71
C ILE A 17 -14.92 3.03 9.20
N GLU A 18 -16.14 3.14 8.68
CA GLU A 18 -16.70 4.42 8.21
C GLU A 18 -16.74 5.46 9.31
N ALA A 19 -17.15 5.06 10.51
CA ALA A 19 -17.16 5.94 11.68
C ALA A 19 -15.76 6.41 12.05
N SER A 20 -14.76 5.53 11.99
CA SER A 20 -13.37 5.87 12.27
C SER A 20 -12.83 6.89 11.28
N VAL A 21 -13.14 6.73 9.99
CA VAL A 21 -12.74 7.67 8.94
C VAL A 21 -13.38 9.04 9.16
N GLU A 22 -14.66 9.08 9.51
CA GLU A 22 -15.36 10.35 9.80
C GLU A 22 -14.79 11.05 11.04
N LEU A 23 -14.49 10.29 12.09
CA LEU A 23 -13.87 10.86 13.30
C LEU A 23 -12.47 11.42 13.00
N ALA A 24 -11.71 10.74 12.16
CA ALA A 24 -10.40 11.24 11.74
C ALA A 24 -10.51 12.58 11.00
N LYS A 25 -11.52 12.72 10.15
CA LYS A 25 -11.80 14.01 9.47
C LYS A 25 -12.11 15.12 10.47
N GLU A 26 -12.97 14.83 11.44
CA GLU A 26 -13.36 15.81 12.47
C GLU A 26 -12.17 16.22 13.35
N LEU A 27 -11.29 15.27 13.67
CA LEU A 27 -10.10 15.48 14.49
C LEU A 27 -8.90 15.99 13.68
N ASP A 28 -9.05 16.12 12.37
CA ASP A 28 -8.04 16.62 11.43
C ASP A 28 -6.74 15.83 11.45
N PHE A 29 -6.85 14.51 11.42
CA PHE A 29 -5.68 13.64 11.19
C PHE A 29 -5.94 12.64 10.07
N SER A 30 -4.86 12.11 9.51
CA SER A 30 -4.93 11.15 8.42
C SER A 30 -5.02 9.73 8.94
N ILE A 31 -5.87 8.91 8.33
CA ILE A 31 -6.05 7.50 8.69
C ILE A 31 -5.99 6.64 7.43
N LEU A 32 -5.45 5.44 7.58
CA LEU A 32 -5.44 4.41 6.56
C LEU A 32 -5.81 3.09 7.22
N THR A 33 -6.84 2.42 6.71
CA THR A 33 -7.27 1.11 7.19
C THR A 33 -7.08 0.06 6.11
N ILE A 34 -6.56 -1.08 6.50
CA ILE A 34 -6.25 -2.20 5.59
C ILE A 34 -6.70 -3.49 6.28
N ASP A 35 -7.32 -4.39 5.54
CA ASP A 35 -7.69 -5.70 6.07
C ASP A 35 -7.37 -6.83 5.09
N THR A 36 -7.52 -8.08 5.54
CA THR A 36 -7.24 -9.27 4.73
C THR A 36 -8.29 -9.52 3.66
N LEU A 37 -9.40 -8.79 3.69
CA LEU A 37 -10.45 -8.86 2.66
C LEU A 37 -10.11 -7.97 1.47
N GLY A 38 -9.01 -7.22 1.53
CA GLY A 38 -8.58 -6.32 0.48
C GLY A 38 -9.23 -4.95 0.55
N ASN A 39 -9.91 -4.63 1.65
CA ASN A 39 -10.49 -3.30 1.84
C ASN A 39 -9.41 -2.32 2.28
N VAL A 40 -9.27 -1.25 1.52
CA VAL A 40 -8.34 -0.16 1.86
C VAL A 40 -9.14 1.13 1.86
N GLN A 41 -9.19 1.80 2.99
CA GLN A 41 -9.93 3.07 3.14
C GLN A 41 -9.06 4.11 3.82
N SER A 42 -9.21 5.35 3.37
CA SER A 42 -8.51 6.50 3.92
C SER A 42 -9.38 7.74 3.79
N ASN A 43 -9.15 8.71 4.67
CA ASN A 43 -9.74 10.04 4.52
C ASN A 43 -8.89 10.94 3.60
N ARG A 44 -7.84 10.40 3.00
CA ARG A 44 -6.99 11.08 2.01
C ARG A 44 -7.13 10.40 0.67
N ASN A 45 -7.14 11.17 -0.40
CA ASN A 45 -7.42 10.67 -1.75
C ASN A 45 -6.17 10.40 -2.58
N GLU A 46 -5.02 10.94 -2.18
CA GLU A 46 -3.79 10.80 -2.95
C GLU A 46 -2.88 9.70 -2.40
N ALA A 47 -2.27 8.94 -3.29
CA ALA A 47 -1.36 7.85 -2.93
C ALA A 47 -0.18 8.34 -2.09
N LYS A 48 0.34 9.54 -2.36
CA LYS A 48 1.44 10.11 -1.59
C LYS A 48 1.07 10.37 -0.13
N GLU A 49 -0.20 10.71 0.12
CA GLU A 49 -0.69 10.93 1.48
C GLU A 49 -0.80 9.61 2.24
N ALA A 50 -1.30 8.54 1.57
CA ALA A 50 -1.32 7.21 2.14
C ALA A 50 0.10 6.70 2.43
N ALA A 51 1.03 6.95 1.52
CA ALA A 51 2.44 6.62 1.71
C ALA A 51 3.03 7.32 2.93
N GLY A 52 2.64 8.58 3.16
CA GLY A 52 3.04 9.33 4.33
C GLY A 52 2.57 8.69 5.64
N ILE A 53 1.33 8.20 5.67
CA ILE A 53 0.79 7.48 6.83
C ILE A 53 1.62 6.22 7.11
N ILE A 54 1.90 5.45 6.07
CA ILE A 54 2.70 4.22 6.17
C ILE A 54 4.12 4.55 6.67
N ALA A 55 4.73 5.61 6.15
CA ALA A 55 6.07 6.03 6.55
C ALA A 55 6.12 6.43 8.03
N ILE A 56 5.12 7.17 8.51
CA ILE A 56 5.03 7.55 9.92
C ILE A 56 4.89 6.30 10.81
N ALA A 57 4.04 5.36 10.40
CA ALA A 57 3.86 4.11 11.13
C ALA A 57 5.16 3.29 11.18
N MET A 58 5.92 3.27 10.10
CA MET A 58 7.22 2.60 10.04
C MET A 58 8.24 3.24 10.99
N LEU A 59 8.26 4.56 11.04
CA LEU A 59 9.15 5.29 11.97
C LEU A 59 8.76 5.06 13.43
N ALA A 60 7.46 4.90 13.70
CA ALA A 60 6.95 4.71 15.04
C ALA A 60 7.03 3.26 15.53
N SER A 61 7.08 2.29 14.61
CA SER A 61 7.02 0.87 14.95
C SER A 61 8.01 0.05 14.12
N GLU A 62 9.02 -0.50 14.79
CA GLU A 62 9.98 -1.42 14.18
C GLU A 62 9.31 -2.68 13.64
N GLY A 63 8.34 -3.22 14.39
CA GLY A 63 7.55 -4.38 13.96
C GLY A 63 6.79 -4.12 12.69
N PHE A 64 6.20 -2.94 12.54
CA PHE A 64 5.48 -2.56 11.32
C PHE A 64 6.44 -2.42 10.14
N THR A 65 7.61 -1.82 10.35
CA THR A 65 8.65 -1.71 9.33
C THR A 65 9.07 -3.10 8.82
N HIS A 66 9.25 -4.03 9.73
CA HIS A 66 9.61 -5.40 9.40
C HIS A 66 8.50 -6.08 8.58
N ALA A 67 7.24 -5.91 8.98
CA ALA A 67 6.10 -6.46 8.27
C ALA A 67 6.00 -5.91 6.84
N VAL A 68 6.19 -4.61 6.64
CA VAL A 68 6.20 -3.98 5.31
C VAL A 68 7.33 -4.57 4.46
N SER A 69 8.52 -4.74 5.02
CA SER A 69 9.66 -5.34 4.33
C SER A 69 9.36 -6.75 3.82
N ILE A 70 8.75 -7.58 4.67
CA ILE A 70 8.34 -8.94 4.30
C ILE A 70 7.28 -8.90 3.20
N ALA A 71 6.26 -8.04 3.36
CA ALA A 71 5.18 -7.90 2.38
C ALA A 71 5.71 -7.52 1.01
N LEU A 72 6.67 -6.61 0.94
CA LEU A 72 7.29 -6.19 -0.32
C LEU A 72 8.02 -7.35 -1.00
N ARG A 73 8.72 -8.18 -0.23
CA ARG A 73 9.41 -9.36 -0.77
C ARG A 73 8.42 -10.39 -1.33
N VAL A 74 7.35 -10.65 -0.57
CA VAL A 74 6.33 -11.65 -0.95
C VAL A 74 5.57 -11.22 -2.20
N THR A 75 5.26 -9.93 -2.31
CA THR A 75 4.40 -9.41 -3.40
C THR A 75 5.18 -8.98 -4.63
N PHE A 76 6.49 -8.84 -4.55
CA PHE A 76 7.30 -8.27 -5.64
C PHE A 76 7.12 -9.04 -6.95
N VAL A 77 7.27 -10.37 -6.94
CA VAL A 77 7.13 -11.19 -8.15
C VAL A 77 5.69 -11.19 -8.65
N SER A 78 4.72 -11.33 -7.75
CA SER A 78 3.30 -11.31 -8.09
C SER A 78 2.89 -9.97 -8.69
N PHE A 79 3.34 -8.89 -8.08
CA PHE A 79 3.09 -7.53 -8.57
C PHE A 79 3.70 -7.32 -9.96
N TRP A 80 4.95 -7.74 -10.15
CA TRP A 80 5.64 -7.67 -11.43
C TRP A 80 4.86 -8.42 -12.52
N ASN A 81 4.44 -9.66 -12.22
CA ASN A 81 3.66 -10.47 -13.16
C ASN A 81 2.29 -9.84 -13.45
N TYR A 82 1.63 -9.30 -12.43
CA TYR A 82 0.34 -8.62 -12.59
C TYR A 82 0.44 -7.44 -13.54
N MET A 83 1.49 -6.66 -13.43
CA MET A 83 1.74 -5.52 -14.31
C MET A 83 2.27 -5.93 -15.68
N GLY A 84 2.42 -7.24 -15.93
CA GLY A 84 2.96 -7.75 -17.19
C GLY A 84 4.41 -7.38 -17.45
N GLY A 85 5.14 -7.06 -16.39
CA GLY A 85 6.50 -6.54 -16.49
C GLY A 85 6.58 -5.15 -17.13
N LYS A 86 5.44 -4.48 -17.29
CA LYS A 86 5.32 -3.22 -18.03
C LYS A 86 4.59 -2.14 -17.25
N SER A 87 4.92 -1.95 -15.98
CA SER A 87 4.48 -0.73 -15.31
C SER A 87 5.28 0.44 -15.87
N ILE A 88 4.68 1.62 -15.89
CA ILE A 88 5.38 2.85 -16.32
C ILE A 88 6.67 3.01 -15.52
N LEU A 89 6.64 2.69 -14.24
CA LEU A 89 7.78 2.79 -13.35
C LEU A 89 8.88 1.79 -13.71
N SER A 90 8.52 0.53 -14.05
CA SER A 90 9.50 -0.48 -14.42
C SER A 90 10.11 -0.21 -15.80
N GLU A 91 9.34 0.32 -16.76
CA GLU A 91 9.88 0.73 -18.05
C GLU A 91 10.90 1.86 -17.90
N ASP A 92 10.59 2.84 -17.06
CA ASP A 92 11.51 3.95 -16.79
C ASP A 92 12.77 3.47 -16.10
N LEU A 93 12.65 2.53 -15.18
CA LEU A 93 13.78 1.94 -14.48
C LEU A 93 14.66 1.14 -15.44
N ASP A 94 14.05 0.32 -16.30
CA ASP A 94 14.77 -0.45 -17.32
C ASP A 94 15.53 0.45 -18.28
N LYS A 95 14.90 1.53 -18.74
CA LYS A 95 15.54 2.52 -19.60
C LYS A 95 16.73 3.19 -18.92
N LYS A 96 16.58 3.49 -17.63
CA LYS A 96 17.68 4.07 -16.83
C LYS A 96 18.86 3.11 -16.71
N ILE A 97 18.58 1.85 -16.42
CA ILE A 97 19.62 0.81 -16.31
C ILE A 97 20.34 0.63 -17.65
N GLN A 98 19.59 0.54 -18.75
CA GLN A 98 20.16 0.40 -20.09
C GLN A 98 21.02 1.61 -20.47
N LYS A 99 20.59 2.81 -20.12
CA LYS A 99 21.34 4.03 -20.37
C LYS A 99 22.66 4.05 -19.60
N GLU A 100 22.67 3.66 -18.35
CA GLU A 100 23.86 3.58 -17.52
C GLU A 100 24.86 2.55 -18.08
N GLU A 101 24.39 1.38 -18.51
CA GLU A 101 25.22 0.35 -19.15
C GLU A 101 25.83 0.86 -20.45
N ASN A 102 25.07 1.54 -21.28
CA ASN A 102 25.57 2.10 -22.54
C ASN A 102 26.57 3.22 -22.31
N ASP A 103 26.38 4.05 -21.29
CA ASP A 103 27.30 5.12 -20.93
C ASP A 103 28.62 4.54 -20.39
N GLU A 104 28.58 3.47 -19.61
CA GLU A 104 29.79 2.75 -19.15
C GLU A 104 30.60 2.18 -20.33
N ASP A 105 29.90 1.57 -21.29
CA ASP A 105 30.53 1.03 -22.49
C ASP A 105 31.19 2.12 -23.35
N LYS A 106 30.62 3.32 -23.38
CA LYS A 106 31.19 4.46 -24.12
C LYS A 106 32.42 5.06 -23.46
N GLU A 107 32.53 4.93 -22.15
CA GLU A 107 33.69 5.45 -21.40
C GLU A 107 34.91 4.51 -21.49
N LYS A 108 34.70 3.32 -21.96
CA LYS A 108 35.78 2.35 -22.21
C LYS A 108 36.31 2.47 -23.62
#